data_02b81a00dbcbf9ae34728c70047c82e9
#
_entry.id   02b81a00dbcbf9ae34728c70047c82e9
#
_cell.length_a   1.000
_cell.length_b   1.000
_cell.length_c   1.000
_cell.angle_alpha   90.00
_cell.angle_beta   90.00
_cell.angle_gamma   90.00
#
_symmetry.space_group_name_H-M   'P 1'
#
loop_
_entity.id
_entity.type
_entity.pdbx_description
1 polymer ?
#
loop_
_entity_poly.entity_id
_entity_poly.type
_entity_poly.pdbx_seq_one_letter_code
_entity_poly.pdbx_strand_id
1 'polypeptide(L)'
;MSHITLNTTIHEIFHHPEIGALNQYLIYCLDRDLWLNEHVNAIMDQPLTAAKEINWLPEGIKRGMNFLLDELEQDRVRQHFIYSEEEAQEDSQKKEVCLLEFQPEKVQPEKPVIVLASGGGYNSVCNIAESFPTASHFVEKGYSVFALSYRVSCPRTMIAALEDLKKAVHWLFQNDVKLGYDLKQSGYVVGGYSAGGNLVCNYGASNIGWKAADLPKPICLFPIYPFIDLFAWGDRPEGEAEFLIRRLGENYKDLQHQYNVAEHVDSDYPPCYIACGRDDATVGIRDSELLKTLLDQAGVPAVLDAADHAAHGFGDGTGTELEGWPERALVFLEQNNRSEF
;
A
#
# COMPACT_ATOMS: atom_id res chain seq x y z
N MET A 1 19.35 -8.55 18.67
CA MET A 1 19.11 -7.12 18.34
C MET A 1 18.34 -6.40 19.44
N SER A 2 18.47 -5.07 19.58
CA SER A 2 17.60 -4.33 20.52
C SER A 2 16.24 -4.08 19.88
N HIS A 3 15.19 -4.66 20.46
CA HIS A 3 13.83 -4.46 19.97
C HIS A 3 13.31 -3.05 20.27
N ILE A 4 12.46 -2.57 19.38
CA ILE A 4 11.74 -1.31 19.52
C ILE A 4 10.66 -1.45 20.59
N THR A 5 10.60 -0.47 21.48
CA THR A 5 9.60 -0.36 22.54
C THR A 5 8.79 0.94 22.36
N LEU A 6 7.73 1.11 23.10
CA LEU A 6 6.97 2.37 23.08
C LEU A 6 7.77 3.57 23.64
N ASN A 7 8.85 3.31 24.37
CA ASN A 7 9.76 4.33 24.90
C ASN A 7 10.92 4.65 23.93
N THR A 8 11.12 3.85 22.89
CA THR A 8 12.10 4.13 21.83
C THR A 8 11.66 5.39 21.08
N THR A 9 12.58 6.32 20.87
CA THR A 9 12.26 7.56 20.15
C THR A 9 12.10 7.28 18.64
N ILE A 10 11.37 8.13 17.97
CA ILE A 10 11.21 8.06 16.52
C ILE A 10 12.58 8.25 15.84
N HIS A 11 13.43 9.12 16.40
CA HIS A 11 14.81 9.30 15.95
C HIS A 11 15.62 7.99 16.00
N GLU A 12 15.56 7.26 17.13
CA GLU A 12 16.26 5.98 17.27
C GLU A 12 15.77 4.93 16.27
N ILE A 13 14.47 4.92 15.94
CA ILE A 13 13.92 4.02 14.92
C ILE A 13 14.52 4.34 13.55
N PHE A 14 14.52 5.62 13.15
CA PHE A 14 15.04 6.05 11.85
C PHE A 14 16.57 5.91 11.71
N HIS A 15 17.28 5.77 12.82
CA HIS A 15 18.73 5.61 12.84
C HIS A 15 19.17 4.25 13.43
N HIS A 16 18.25 3.27 13.46
CA HIS A 16 18.56 1.96 13.99
C HIS A 16 19.64 1.27 13.12
N PRO A 17 20.77 0.86 13.70
CA PRO A 17 21.94 0.39 12.94
C PRO A 17 21.66 -0.85 12.09
N GLU A 18 20.80 -1.73 12.55
CA GLU A 18 20.49 -2.99 11.87
C GLU A 18 19.56 -2.78 10.64
N ILE A 19 18.81 -1.69 10.60
CA ILE A 19 17.98 -1.34 9.44
C ILE A 19 18.86 -0.86 8.28
N GLY A 20 19.96 -0.15 8.58
CA GLY A 20 20.98 0.21 7.62
C GLY A 20 20.42 0.94 6.38
N ALA A 21 20.74 0.44 5.20
CA ALA A 21 20.30 1.03 3.93
C ALA A 21 18.78 0.97 3.70
N LEU A 22 18.05 0.08 4.39
CA LEU A 22 16.59 0.00 4.28
C LEU A 22 15.89 1.18 4.97
N ASN A 23 16.60 1.96 5.77
CA ASN A 23 16.07 3.11 6.47
C ASN A 23 15.31 4.09 5.55
N GLN A 24 15.79 4.31 4.32
CA GLN A 24 15.11 5.17 3.34
C GLN A 24 13.72 4.66 2.94
N TYR A 25 13.42 3.38 3.13
CA TYR A 25 12.15 2.75 2.78
C TYR A 25 11.18 2.63 3.95
N LEU A 26 11.55 3.07 5.15
CA LEU A 26 10.60 3.26 6.24
C LEU A 26 9.55 4.30 5.86
N ILE A 27 10.05 5.42 5.32
CA ILE A 27 9.29 6.44 4.62
C ILE A 27 10.08 6.77 3.36
N TYR A 28 9.55 6.40 2.22
CA TYR A 28 10.14 6.72 0.92
C TYR A 28 9.50 7.97 0.34
N CYS A 29 10.32 8.96 0.01
CA CYS A 29 9.92 10.20 -0.65
C CYS A 29 11.12 10.86 -1.33
N LEU A 30 10.88 11.82 -2.21
CA LEU A 30 11.91 12.47 -3.01
C LEU A 30 12.90 13.29 -2.15
N ASP A 31 12.38 14.06 -1.19
CA ASP A 31 13.16 14.83 -0.21
C ASP A 31 12.72 14.40 1.19
N ARG A 32 13.39 13.38 1.70
CA ARG A 32 13.04 12.76 2.97
C ARG A 32 13.29 13.69 4.15
N ASP A 33 14.39 14.44 4.11
CA ASP A 33 14.73 15.32 5.24
C ASP A 33 13.72 16.46 5.35
N LEU A 34 13.29 17.02 4.22
CA LEU A 34 12.21 18.00 4.18
C LEU A 34 10.90 17.39 4.69
N TRP A 35 10.54 16.23 4.19
CA TRP A 35 9.30 15.55 4.59
C TRP A 35 9.27 15.24 6.09
N LEU A 36 10.37 14.69 6.65
CA LEU A 36 10.49 14.41 8.08
C LEU A 36 10.38 15.69 8.90
N ASN A 37 11.02 16.78 8.44
CA ASN A 37 10.97 18.08 9.11
C ASN A 37 9.54 18.66 9.15
N GLU A 38 8.77 18.52 8.09
CA GLU A 38 7.41 19.02 8.01
C GLU A 38 6.38 18.20 8.80
N HIS A 39 6.55 16.87 8.85
CA HIS A 39 5.51 15.96 9.33
C HIS A 39 5.85 15.29 10.66
N VAL A 40 7.13 15.06 10.97
CA VAL A 40 7.56 14.23 12.09
C VAL A 40 8.49 14.96 13.07
N ASN A 41 9.09 16.09 12.67
CA ASN A 41 10.09 16.80 13.45
C ASN A 41 9.65 17.12 14.89
N ALA A 42 8.38 17.51 15.06
CA ALA A 42 7.85 17.87 16.39
C ALA A 42 7.87 16.71 17.40
N ILE A 43 7.85 15.46 16.90
CA ILE A 43 7.81 14.23 17.70
C ILE A 43 9.08 13.37 17.56
N MET A 44 10.07 13.83 16.78
CA MET A 44 11.25 13.03 16.42
C MET A 44 12.02 12.52 17.65
N ASP A 45 12.26 13.38 18.63
CA ASP A 45 12.96 13.04 19.88
C ASP A 45 12.01 12.60 21.00
N GLN A 46 10.73 12.37 20.69
CA GLN A 46 9.74 11.88 21.62
C GLN A 46 9.64 10.36 21.57
N PRO A 47 9.18 9.72 22.66
CA PRO A 47 8.84 8.30 22.62
C PRO A 47 7.86 7.98 21.52
N LEU A 48 7.91 6.75 20.99
CA LEU A 48 7.02 6.28 19.91
C LEU A 48 5.52 6.51 20.22
N THR A 49 5.14 6.59 21.48
CA THR A 49 3.76 6.96 21.89
C THR A 49 3.29 8.29 21.34
N ALA A 50 4.21 9.22 21.03
CA ALA A 50 3.88 10.52 20.42
C ALA A 50 3.44 10.40 18.94
N ALA A 51 3.65 9.26 18.29
CA ALA A 51 3.19 9.04 16.92
C ALA A 51 1.67 9.25 16.74
N LYS A 52 0.89 9.13 17.82
CA LYS A 52 -0.55 9.45 17.83
C LYS A 52 -0.85 10.91 17.47
N GLU A 53 0.07 11.82 17.71
CA GLU A 53 -0.08 13.25 17.37
C GLU A 53 -0.16 13.50 15.86
N ILE A 54 0.35 12.56 15.06
CA ILE A 54 0.31 12.56 13.60
C ILE A 54 -0.56 11.43 13.03
N ASN A 55 -1.50 10.92 13.83
CA ASN A 55 -2.43 9.82 13.48
C ASN A 55 -1.76 8.48 13.13
N TRP A 56 -0.54 8.24 13.59
CA TRP A 56 0.09 6.93 13.49
C TRP A 56 -0.16 6.10 14.74
N LEU A 57 -0.31 4.79 14.57
CA LEU A 57 -0.52 3.86 15.70
C LEU A 57 0.82 3.35 16.25
N PRO A 58 1.22 3.74 17.48
CA PRO A 58 2.50 3.35 18.06
C PRO A 58 2.69 1.84 18.18
N GLU A 59 1.63 1.12 18.54
CA GLU A 59 1.69 -0.35 18.67
C GLU A 59 1.88 -1.03 17.32
N GLY A 60 1.20 -0.56 16.28
CA GLY A 60 1.39 -1.05 14.91
C GLY A 60 2.81 -0.79 14.42
N ILE A 61 3.34 0.43 14.61
CA ILE A 61 4.73 0.75 14.26
C ILE A 61 5.71 -0.14 15.03
N LYS A 62 5.54 -0.29 16.35
CA LYS A 62 6.37 -1.17 17.18
C LYS A 62 6.36 -2.60 16.63
N ARG A 63 5.18 -3.12 16.28
CA ARG A 63 5.02 -4.44 15.67
C ARG A 63 5.79 -4.55 14.35
N GLY A 64 5.53 -3.64 13.41
CA GLY A 64 6.15 -3.66 12.08
C GLY A 64 7.67 -3.50 12.13
N MET A 65 8.18 -2.67 13.02
CA MET A 65 9.61 -2.46 13.17
C MET A 65 10.32 -3.65 13.81
N ASN A 66 9.74 -4.27 14.84
CA ASN A 66 10.29 -5.48 15.43
C ASN A 66 10.22 -6.65 14.45
N PHE A 67 9.12 -6.78 13.69
CA PHE A 67 9.05 -7.74 12.59
C PHE A 67 10.18 -7.52 11.57
N LEU A 68 10.41 -6.29 11.10
CA LEU A 68 11.51 -6.00 10.18
C LEU A 68 12.87 -6.41 10.76
N LEU A 69 13.14 -6.11 12.04
CA LEU A 69 14.38 -6.47 12.70
C LEU A 69 14.55 -8.00 12.80
N ASP A 70 13.50 -8.72 13.18
CA ASP A 70 13.52 -10.19 13.29
C ASP A 70 13.75 -10.85 11.93
N GLU A 71 13.12 -10.32 10.88
CA GLU A 71 13.31 -10.82 9.51
C GLU A 71 14.72 -10.52 8.96
N LEU A 72 15.29 -9.35 9.29
CA LEU A 72 16.67 -9.01 8.95
C LEU A 72 17.69 -9.94 9.68
N GLU A 73 17.48 -10.23 10.97
CA GLU A 73 18.32 -11.15 11.73
C GLU A 73 18.35 -12.56 11.12
N GLN A 74 17.24 -12.96 10.50
CA GLN A 74 17.07 -14.28 9.90
C GLN A 74 17.36 -14.32 8.39
N ASP A 75 17.87 -13.21 7.80
CA ASP A 75 18.16 -13.08 6.38
C ASP A 75 16.93 -13.39 5.47
N ARG A 76 15.75 -12.98 5.92
CA ARG A 76 14.48 -13.20 5.20
C ARG A 76 13.90 -11.94 4.56
N VAL A 77 14.63 -10.83 4.58
CA VAL A 77 14.28 -9.60 3.83
C VAL A 77 15.14 -9.50 2.59
N ARG A 78 14.52 -9.32 1.44
CA ARG A 78 15.22 -9.11 0.18
C ARG A 78 14.71 -7.86 -0.51
N GLN A 79 15.64 -7.09 -1.07
CA GLN A 79 15.32 -5.90 -1.86
C GLN A 79 15.47 -6.19 -3.33
N HIS A 80 14.45 -5.86 -4.13
CA HIS A 80 14.42 -6.06 -5.56
C HIS A 80 14.14 -4.74 -6.27
N PHE A 81 15.13 -4.21 -6.98
CA PHE A 81 14.94 -3.08 -7.90
C PHE A 81 14.32 -3.61 -9.18
N ILE A 82 13.19 -3.02 -9.59
CA ILE A 82 12.35 -3.57 -10.66
C ILE A 82 12.60 -2.93 -12.03
N TYR A 83 13.32 -1.84 -12.09
CA TYR A 83 13.74 -1.18 -13.32
C TYR A 83 15.20 -1.47 -13.64
N SER A 84 15.52 -1.61 -14.93
CA SER A 84 16.91 -1.68 -15.38
C SER A 84 17.59 -0.31 -15.33
N GLU A 85 18.93 -0.29 -15.40
CA GLU A 85 19.69 0.96 -15.49
C GLU A 85 19.31 1.78 -16.73
N GLU A 86 18.97 1.13 -17.84
CA GLU A 86 18.54 1.78 -19.07
C GLU A 86 17.19 2.46 -18.90
N GLU A 87 16.19 1.78 -18.33
CA GLU A 87 14.88 2.35 -18.02
C GLU A 87 14.95 3.52 -17.04
N ALA A 88 15.94 3.52 -16.16
CA ALA A 88 16.17 4.57 -15.17
C ALA A 88 16.98 5.77 -15.69
N GLN A 89 17.52 5.71 -16.93
CA GLN A 89 18.20 6.87 -17.55
C GLN A 89 17.22 7.99 -17.90
N GLU A 90 15.99 7.63 -18.28
CA GLU A 90 14.96 8.60 -18.64
C GLU A 90 14.32 9.27 -17.40
N ASP A 91 14.29 8.56 -16.29
CA ASP A 91 13.72 9.02 -15.01
C ASP A 91 14.52 8.41 -13.85
N SER A 92 15.35 9.23 -13.22
CA SER A 92 16.25 8.79 -12.15
C SER A 92 15.54 8.24 -10.92
N GLN A 93 14.27 8.61 -10.67
CA GLN A 93 13.49 8.07 -9.55
C GLN A 93 13.19 6.58 -9.71
N LYS A 94 13.17 6.06 -10.94
CA LYS A 94 13.01 4.62 -11.20
C LYS A 94 14.09 3.77 -10.53
N LYS A 95 15.29 4.33 -10.26
CA LYS A 95 16.37 3.60 -9.57
C LYS A 95 16.02 3.19 -8.14
N GLU A 96 15.14 3.95 -7.50
CA GLU A 96 14.75 3.74 -6.11
C GLU A 96 13.46 2.93 -5.97
N VAL A 97 12.74 2.71 -7.09
CA VAL A 97 11.51 1.88 -7.08
C VAL A 97 11.89 0.45 -6.82
N CYS A 98 11.38 -0.10 -5.74
CA CYS A 98 11.72 -1.46 -5.35
C CYS A 98 10.58 -2.19 -4.64
N LEU A 99 10.71 -3.50 -4.61
CA LEU A 99 9.94 -4.40 -3.76
C LEU A 99 10.82 -4.85 -2.60
N LEU A 100 10.36 -4.64 -1.36
CA LEU A 100 10.91 -5.30 -0.19
C LEU A 100 10.12 -6.58 0.05
N GLU A 101 10.77 -7.72 -0.17
CA GLU A 101 10.21 -9.05 0.01
C GLU A 101 10.42 -9.50 1.46
N PHE A 102 9.33 -9.94 2.09
CA PHE A 102 9.29 -10.60 3.38
C PHE A 102 8.81 -12.04 3.17
N GLN A 103 9.64 -13.01 3.50
CA GLN A 103 9.34 -14.42 3.31
C GLN A 103 8.93 -15.08 4.62
N PRO A 104 7.91 -15.95 4.65
CA PRO A 104 7.66 -16.82 5.79
C PRO A 104 8.84 -17.79 5.99
N GLU A 105 8.96 -18.36 7.17
CA GLU A 105 10.01 -19.36 7.48
C GLU A 105 10.08 -20.46 6.40
N LYS A 106 8.93 -20.84 5.87
CA LYS A 106 8.81 -21.78 4.74
C LYS A 106 7.90 -21.19 3.68
N VAL A 107 8.47 -20.87 2.53
CA VAL A 107 7.68 -20.43 1.36
C VAL A 107 6.69 -21.52 0.95
N GLN A 108 5.45 -21.12 0.69
CA GLN A 108 4.34 -21.95 0.25
C GLN A 108 3.95 -21.55 -1.17
N PRO A 109 4.48 -22.23 -2.23
CA PRO A 109 4.26 -21.84 -3.62
C PRO A 109 2.79 -21.86 -4.06
N GLU A 110 1.96 -22.62 -3.36
CA GLU A 110 0.52 -22.72 -3.56
C GLU A 110 -0.27 -21.52 -3.01
N LYS A 111 0.34 -20.71 -2.16
CA LYS A 111 -0.28 -19.48 -1.68
C LYS A 111 0.03 -18.30 -2.60
N PRO A 112 -0.95 -17.40 -2.83
CA PRO A 112 -0.69 -16.18 -3.57
C PRO A 112 0.31 -15.29 -2.83
N VAL A 113 1.11 -14.53 -3.57
CA VAL A 113 1.91 -13.46 -2.98
C VAL A 113 1.03 -12.23 -2.76
N ILE A 114 1.40 -11.40 -1.80
CA ILE A 114 0.68 -10.16 -1.47
C ILE A 114 1.61 -8.98 -1.75
N VAL A 115 1.19 -8.08 -2.64
CA VAL A 115 1.87 -6.80 -2.89
C VAL A 115 1.17 -5.72 -2.09
N LEU A 116 1.92 -4.95 -1.27
CA LEU A 116 1.38 -3.85 -0.46
C LEU A 116 1.93 -2.51 -0.95
N ALA A 117 1.05 -1.53 -1.12
CA ALA A 117 1.36 -0.15 -1.49
C ALA A 117 0.89 0.80 -0.39
N SER A 118 1.81 1.30 0.43
CA SER A 118 1.49 2.25 1.49
C SER A 118 0.99 3.59 0.96
N GLY A 119 0.26 4.32 1.79
CA GLY A 119 -0.20 5.68 1.53
C GLY A 119 0.87 6.74 1.78
N GLY A 120 0.42 7.98 1.85
CA GLY A 120 1.25 9.18 2.01
C GLY A 120 0.89 10.29 1.01
N GLY A 121 -0.36 10.31 0.54
CA GLY A 121 -0.90 11.36 -0.33
C GLY A 121 -0.22 11.49 -1.69
N TYR A 122 0.48 10.46 -2.17
CA TYR A 122 1.39 10.49 -3.33
C TYR A 122 2.60 11.42 -3.16
N ASN A 123 2.86 11.90 -1.94
CA ASN A 123 4.05 12.66 -1.59
C ASN A 123 5.10 11.79 -0.90
N SER A 124 4.68 10.70 -0.29
CA SER A 124 5.53 9.71 0.37
C SER A 124 4.91 8.32 0.30
N VAL A 125 5.70 7.29 0.68
CA VAL A 125 5.24 5.91 0.89
C VAL A 125 5.56 5.57 2.35
N CYS A 126 4.54 5.50 3.21
CA CYS A 126 4.68 5.38 4.67
C CYS A 126 4.70 3.91 5.12
N ASN A 127 5.70 3.13 4.69
CA ASN A 127 5.77 1.70 5.01
C ASN A 127 5.83 1.40 6.50
N ILE A 128 6.49 2.26 7.28
CA ILE A 128 6.64 2.11 8.74
C ILE A 128 5.29 2.01 9.46
N ALA A 129 4.28 2.75 8.98
CA ALA A 129 2.97 2.83 9.61
C ALA A 129 1.93 1.87 9.00
N GLU A 130 2.16 1.37 7.79
CA GLU A 130 1.14 0.65 7.01
C GLU A 130 1.62 -0.72 6.52
N SER A 131 2.52 -0.78 5.51
CA SER A 131 2.91 -2.05 4.89
C SER A 131 3.68 -2.96 5.84
N PHE A 132 4.60 -2.45 6.66
CA PHE A 132 5.42 -3.31 7.53
C PHE A 132 4.62 -3.91 8.69
N PRO A 133 3.78 -3.15 9.44
CA PRO A 133 2.90 -3.76 10.44
C PRO A 133 1.99 -4.82 9.83
N THR A 134 1.38 -4.54 8.68
CA THR A 134 0.46 -5.47 8.02
C THR A 134 1.19 -6.70 7.46
N ALA A 135 2.41 -6.52 6.91
CA ALA A 135 3.21 -7.63 6.42
C ALA A 135 3.48 -8.67 7.51
N SER A 136 3.68 -8.22 8.77
CA SER A 136 3.89 -9.15 9.88
C SER A 136 2.74 -10.14 10.04
N HIS A 137 1.49 -9.68 9.95
CA HIS A 137 0.30 -10.54 10.05
C HIS A 137 0.24 -11.57 8.90
N PHE A 138 0.50 -11.14 7.68
CA PHE A 138 0.42 -12.02 6.52
C PHE A 138 1.56 -13.04 6.50
N VAL A 139 2.80 -12.63 6.86
CA VAL A 139 3.95 -13.53 6.93
C VAL A 139 3.78 -14.56 8.05
N GLU A 140 3.25 -14.19 9.22
CA GLU A 140 2.88 -15.11 10.30
C GLU A 140 1.86 -16.17 9.84
N LYS A 141 1.01 -15.85 8.86
CA LYS A 141 0.05 -16.78 8.24
C LYS A 141 0.64 -17.55 7.04
N GLY A 142 1.93 -17.40 6.78
CA GLY A 142 2.66 -18.13 5.73
C GLY A 142 2.50 -17.55 4.32
N TYR A 143 2.09 -16.29 4.18
CA TYR A 143 2.09 -15.59 2.90
C TYR A 143 3.40 -14.83 2.70
N SER A 144 3.92 -14.82 1.48
CA SER A 144 5.02 -13.93 1.12
C SER A 144 4.48 -12.56 0.77
N VAL A 145 5.13 -11.51 1.29
CA VAL A 145 4.68 -10.12 1.15
C VAL A 145 5.76 -9.29 0.46
N PHE A 146 5.33 -8.45 -0.47
CA PHE A 146 6.17 -7.51 -1.19
C PHE A 146 5.68 -6.08 -0.93
N ALA A 147 6.42 -5.31 -0.13
CA ALA A 147 6.12 -3.90 0.09
C ALA A 147 6.72 -3.08 -1.07
N LEU A 148 5.86 -2.43 -1.85
CA LEU A 148 6.25 -1.62 -3.00
C LEU A 148 6.55 -0.18 -2.57
N SER A 149 7.77 0.29 -2.84
CA SER A 149 8.11 1.70 -2.84
C SER A 149 8.03 2.22 -4.28
N TYR A 150 6.98 3.00 -4.55
CA TYR A 150 6.66 3.54 -5.88
C TYR A 150 7.00 5.03 -5.97
N ARG A 151 7.12 5.58 -7.17
CA ARG A 151 7.43 7.00 -7.39
C ARG A 151 6.37 7.90 -6.80
N VAL A 152 6.84 8.89 -6.03
CA VAL A 152 6.03 9.90 -5.34
C VAL A 152 6.67 11.29 -5.52
N SER A 153 5.93 12.35 -5.24
CA SER A 153 6.39 13.74 -5.34
C SER A 153 6.94 14.14 -6.72
N CYS A 154 6.64 13.36 -7.76
CA CYS A 154 7.01 13.64 -9.13
C CYS A 154 5.82 14.23 -9.91
N PRO A 155 6.04 14.89 -11.05
CA PRO A 155 4.94 15.26 -11.93
C PRO A 155 4.12 14.05 -12.36
N ARG A 156 2.79 14.16 -12.35
CA ARG A 156 1.87 13.08 -12.74
C ARG A 156 2.00 11.83 -11.86
N THR A 157 2.10 12.04 -10.54
CA THR A 157 2.40 10.97 -9.57
C THR A 157 1.45 9.77 -9.62
N MET A 158 0.14 9.97 -9.86
CA MET A 158 -0.81 8.84 -9.98
C MET A 158 -0.48 7.95 -11.17
N ILE A 159 -0.05 8.55 -12.27
CA ILE A 159 0.33 7.82 -13.49
C ILE A 159 1.61 7.06 -13.27
N ALA A 160 2.65 7.74 -12.73
CA ALA A 160 3.93 7.13 -12.43
C ALA A 160 3.81 5.97 -11.42
N ALA A 161 3.04 6.16 -10.34
CA ALA A 161 2.79 5.11 -9.35
C ALA A 161 2.07 3.88 -9.95
N LEU A 162 1.08 4.11 -10.84
CA LEU A 162 0.39 3.02 -11.52
C LEU A 162 1.31 2.25 -12.49
N GLU A 163 2.21 2.96 -13.18
CA GLU A 163 3.25 2.34 -14.00
C GLU A 163 4.18 1.46 -13.14
N ASP A 164 4.59 1.95 -11.97
CA ASP A 164 5.46 1.22 -11.05
C ASP A 164 4.79 -0.04 -10.50
N LEU A 165 3.50 0.03 -10.14
CA LEU A 165 2.75 -1.15 -9.67
C LEU A 165 2.60 -2.19 -10.79
N LYS A 166 2.29 -1.77 -12.02
CA LYS A 166 2.25 -2.68 -13.19
C LYS A 166 3.60 -3.32 -13.44
N LYS A 167 4.68 -2.52 -13.36
CA LYS A 167 6.06 -3.01 -13.53
C LYS A 167 6.42 -4.01 -12.43
N ALA A 168 6.01 -3.74 -11.18
CA ALA A 168 6.24 -4.63 -10.05
C ALA A 168 5.57 -5.99 -10.26
N VAL A 169 4.31 -6.00 -10.66
CA VAL A 169 3.59 -7.26 -10.94
C VAL A 169 4.20 -7.99 -12.13
N HIS A 170 4.53 -7.27 -13.21
CA HIS A 170 5.21 -7.87 -14.35
C HIS A 170 6.56 -8.50 -13.96
N TRP A 171 7.36 -7.80 -13.16
CA TRP A 171 8.63 -8.27 -12.65
C TRP A 171 8.44 -9.54 -11.79
N LEU A 172 7.41 -9.60 -10.94
CA LEU A 172 7.10 -10.77 -10.13
C LEU A 172 6.81 -11.99 -11.02
N PHE A 173 5.98 -11.86 -12.05
CA PHE A 173 5.69 -12.97 -12.98
C PHE A 173 6.91 -13.41 -13.82
N GLN A 174 7.87 -12.52 -14.06
CA GLN A 174 9.12 -12.86 -14.74
C GLN A 174 10.12 -13.60 -13.84
N ASN A 175 10.00 -13.43 -12.52
CA ASN A 175 10.96 -13.95 -11.54
C ASN A 175 10.37 -14.99 -10.59
N ASP A 176 9.07 -15.31 -10.69
CA ASP A 176 8.34 -16.15 -9.74
C ASP A 176 9.05 -17.48 -9.45
N VAL A 177 9.40 -18.23 -10.47
CA VAL A 177 10.09 -19.53 -10.34
C VAL A 177 11.45 -19.37 -9.65
N LYS A 178 12.20 -18.31 -9.98
CA LYS A 178 13.50 -18.02 -9.37
C LYS A 178 13.38 -17.68 -7.87
N LEU A 179 12.28 -17.04 -7.51
CA LEU A 179 11.95 -16.67 -6.13
C LEU A 179 11.30 -17.82 -5.34
N GLY A 180 10.93 -18.91 -6.01
CA GLY A 180 10.31 -20.09 -5.40
C GLY A 180 8.78 -20.02 -5.35
N TYR A 181 8.15 -19.19 -6.18
CA TYR A 181 6.68 -19.05 -6.31
C TYR A 181 6.18 -19.73 -7.60
N ASP A 182 4.86 -19.96 -7.65
CA ASP A 182 4.15 -20.37 -8.88
C ASP A 182 2.93 -19.45 -9.05
N LEU A 183 3.19 -18.21 -9.48
CA LEU A 183 2.15 -17.18 -9.60
C LEU A 183 1.12 -17.50 -10.70
N LYS A 184 1.42 -18.39 -11.61
CA LYS A 184 0.46 -18.85 -12.62
C LYS A 184 -0.63 -19.72 -11.99
N GLN A 185 -0.28 -20.46 -10.94
CA GLN A 185 -1.21 -21.33 -10.22
C GLN A 185 -1.80 -20.62 -8.99
N SER A 186 -0.96 -19.97 -8.18
CA SER A 186 -1.39 -19.37 -6.90
C SER A 186 -2.01 -17.98 -7.04
N GLY A 187 -1.73 -17.27 -8.13
CA GLY A 187 -2.14 -15.88 -8.30
C GLY A 187 -1.41 -14.89 -7.40
N TYR A 188 -1.97 -13.70 -7.28
CA TYR A 188 -1.45 -12.64 -6.43
C TYR A 188 -2.58 -11.73 -5.93
N VAL A 189 -2.31 -11.03 -4.84
CA VAL A 189 -3.18 -10.03 -4.19
C VAL A 189 -2.47 -8.69 -4.20
N VAL A 190 -3.22 -7.61 -4.33
CA VAL A 190 -2.69 -6.25 -4.18
C VAL A 190 -3.46 -5.52 -3.10
N GLY A 191 -2.76 -5.05 -2.07
CA GLY A 191 -3.30 -4.24 -0.99
C GLY A 191 -2.71 -2.83 -1.00
N GLY A 192 -3.48 -1.86 -0.54
CA GLY A 192 -2.96 -0.50 -0.44
C GLY A 192 -3.79 0.40 0.46
N TYR A 193 -3.15 1.47 0.93
CA TYR A 193 -3.65 2.34 1.98
C TYR A 193 -3.77 3.77 1.47
N SER A 194 -4.87 4.47 1.75
CA SER A 194 -5.03 5.89 1.42
C SER A 194 -4.73 6.15 -0.08
N ALA A 195 -3.70 6.92 -0.40
CA ALA A 195 -3.21 7.11 -1.77
C ALA A 195 -2.77 5.78 -2.42
N GLY A 196 -2.13 4.87 -1.67
CA GLY A 196 -1.85 3.50 -2.11
C GLY A 196 -3.14 2.69 -2.32
N GLY A 197 -4.19 2.94 -1.53
CA GLY A 197 -5.52 2.39 -1.74
C GLY A 197 -6.15 2.88 -3.05
N ASN A 198 -6.02 4.17 -3.38
CA ASN A 198 -6.42 4.71 -4.68
C ASN A 198 -5.62 4.06 -5.82
N LEU A 199 -4.31 3.91 -5.65
CA LEU A 199 -3.43 3.24 -6.61
C LEU A 199 -3.91 1.82 -6.90
N VAL A 200 -4.22 1.04 -5.85
CA VAL A 200 -4.73 -0.33 -5.96
C VAL A 200 -6.10 -0.37 -6.63
N CYS A 201 -6.98 0.59 -6.31
CA CYS A 201 -8.27 0.69 -6.98
C CYS A 201 -8.13 1.03 -8.48
N ASN A 202 -7.24 1.95 -8.86
CA ASN A 202 -6.92 2.22 -10.26
C ASN A 202 -6.30 1.01 -10.96
N TYR A 203 -5.49 0.23 -10.25
CA TYR A 203 -4.94 -1.01 -10.78
C TYR A 203 -6.03 -2.08 -11.03
N GLY A 204 -7.07 -2.11 -10.20
CA GLY A 204 -8.24 -2.98 -10.38
C GLY A 204 -9.07 -2.65 -11.62
N ALA A 205 -9.10 -1.38 -12.04
CA ALA A 205 -9.88 -0.90 -13.16
C ALA A 205 -9.36 -1.45 -14.51
N SER A 206 -10.24 -2.03 -15.31
CA SER A 206 -9.87 -2.73 -16.55
C SER A 206 -9.31 -1.78 -17.62
N ASN A 207 -9.73 -0.50 -17.61
CA ASN A 207 -9.35 0.51 -18.60
C ASN A 207 -7.89 0.97 -18.51
N ILE A 208 -7.28 1.01 -17.31
CA ILE A 208 -5.91 1.49 -17.08
C ILE A 208 -5.07 0.56 -16.23
N GLY A 209 -5.67 -0.41 -15.54
CA GLY A 209 -5.02 -1.28 -14.57
C GLY A 209 -4.44 -2.56 -15.18
N TRP A 210 -4.67 -3.69 -14.48
CA TRP A 210 -4.13 -5.00 -14.82
C TRP A 210 -4.43 -5.42 -16.26
N LYS A 211 -5.67 -5.27 -16.72
CA LYS A 211 -6.12 -5.70 -18.05
C LYS A 211 -5.47 -4.88 -19.17
N ALA A 212 -5.39 -3.55 -18.99
CA ALA A 212 -4.73 -2.67 -19.95
C ALA A 212 -3.21 -2.90 -20.06
N ALA A 213 -2.61 -3.52 -19.03
CA ALA A 213 -1.20 -3.88 -18.99
C ALA A 213 -0.93 -5.32 -19.46
N ASP A 214 -1.95 -6.06 -19.92
CA ASP A 214 -1.87 -7.47 -20.30
C ASP A 214 -1.29 -8.37 -19.17
N LEU A 215 -1.69 -8.05 -17.93
CA LEU A 215 -1.32 -8.79 -16.73
C LEU A 215 -2.45 -9.72 -16.31
N PRO A 216 -2.18 -10.84 -15.65
CA PRO A 216 -3.21 -11.66 -15.02
C PRO A 216 -4.05 -10.83 -14.03
N LYS A 217 -5.34 -11.12 -13.95
CA LYS A 217 -6.23 -10.50 -12.97
C LYS A 217 -5.77 -10.83 -11.55
N PRO A 218 -5.63 -9.85 -10.62
CA PRO A 218 -5.39 -10.16 -9.22
C PRO A 218 -6.60 -10.92 -8.65
N ILE A 219 -6.33 -11.93 -7.81
CA ILE A 219 -7.40 -12.74 -7.21
C ILE A 219 -8.20 -11.97 -6.16
N CYS A 220 -7.60 -10.94 -5.57
CA CYS A 220 -8.26 -10.04 -4.62
C CYS A 220 -7.52 -8.71 -4.52
N LEU A 221 -8.24 -7.66 -4.14
CA LEU A 221 -7.68 -6.36 -3.74
C LEU A 221 -8.03 -6.08 -2.28
N PHE A 222 -7.11 -5.41 -1.56
CA PHE A 222 -7.31 -4.92 -0.20
C PHE A 222 -7.17 -3.39 -0.18
N PRO A 223 -8.17 -2.63 -0.66
CA PRO A 223 -8.19 -1.18 -0.53
C PRO A 223 -8.56 -0.77 0.89
N ILE A 224 -7.61 -0.15 1.60
CA ILE A 224 -7.74 0.27 3.00
C ILE A 224 -7.85 1.80 3.02
N TYR A 225 -8.97 2.32 3.53
CA TYR A 225 -9.34 3.74 3.52
C TYR A 225 -8.99 4.46 2.20
N PRO A 226 -9.37 3.89 1.02
CA PRO A 226 -9.03 4.45 -0.27
C PRO A 226 -9.89 5.67 -0.58
N PHE A 227 -9.33 6.65 -1.31
CA PHE A 227 -10.20 7.57 -2.04
C PHE A 227 -10.42 7.07 -3.46
N ILE A 228 -11.62 7.25 -4.03
CA ILE A 228 -11.96 6.73 -5.35
C ILE A 228 -12.65 7.74 -6.27
N ASP A 229 -13.27 8.77 -5.68
CA ASP A 229 -13.99 9.80 -6.42
C ASP A 229 -13.16 11.09 -6.47
N LEU A 230 -12.48 11.33 -7.59
CA LEU A 230 -11.63 12.51 -7.76
C LEU A 230 -12.42 13.82 -7.73
N PHE A 231 -13.71 13.80 -8.08
CA PHE A 231 -14.56 14.98 -8.13
C PHE A 231 -15.16 15.35 -6.76
N ALA A 232 -15.24 14.40 -5.84
CA ALA A 232 -15.72 14.67 -4.49
C ALA A 232 -14.72 15.45 -3.61
N TRP A 233 -13.53 15.69 -4.11
CA TRP A 233 -12.43 16.31 -3.38
C TRP A 233 -12.23 17.80 -3.67
N GLY A 234 -13.21 18.46 -4.29
CA GLY A 234 -13.16 19.87 -4.71
C GLY A 234 -13.02 20.91 -3.60
N ASP A 235 -13.33 20.58 -2.33
CA ASP A 235 -13.26 21.48 -1.17
C ASP A 235 -11.89 21.45 -0.45
N ARG A 236 -10.82 21.02 -1.12
CA ARG A 236 -9.48 20.97 -0.52
C ARG A 236 -8.86 22.36 -0.36
N PRO A 237 -7.98 22.56 0.64
CA PRO A 237 -7.29 23.85 0.84
C PRO A 237 -6.49 24.31 -0.38
N GLU A 238 -5.90 23.38 -1.14
CA GLU A 238 -5.15 23.64 -2.37
C GLU A 238 -6.04 23.89 -3.60
N GLY A 239 -7.35 23.53 -3.49
CA GLY A 239 -8.27 23.57 -4.62
C GLY A 239 -8.15 22.36 -5.55
N GLU A 240 -9.26 22.04 -6.23
CA GLU A 240 -9.37 20.86 -7.11
C GLU A 240 -8.32 20.85 -8.23
N ALA A 241 -8.16 21.98 -8.90
CA ALA A 241 -7.25 22.07 -10.04
C ALA A 241 -5.79 21.80 -9.66
N GLU A 242 -5.30 22.38 -8.57
CA GLU A 242 -3.92 22.15 -8.12
C GLU A 242 -3.70 20.71 -7.70
N PHE A 243 -4.66 20.12 -6.98
CA PHE A 243 -4.64 18.71 -6.63
C PHE A 243 -4.50 17.81 -7.87
N LEU A 244 -5.32 18.02 -8.90
CA LEU A 244 -5.34 17.21 -10.11
C LEU A 244 -4.11 17.45 -10.98
N ILE A 245 -3.61 18.71 -11.07
CA ILE A 245 -2.38 19.03 -11.81
C ILE A 245 -1.19 18.27 -11.22
N ARG A 246 -1.02 18.26 -9.92
CA ARG A 246 0.10 17.53 -9.28
C ARG A 246 0.04 16.03 -9.58
N ARG A 247 -1.15 15.44 -9.64
CA ARG A 247 -1.35 13.98 -9.77
C ARG A 247 -1.46 13.50 -11.21
N LEU A 248 -2.08 14.28 -12.08
CA LEU A 248 -2.34 13.91 -13.48
C LEU A 248 -1.59 14.78 -14.50
N GLY A 249 -1.02 15.93 -14.06
CA GLY A 249 -0.32 16.89 -14.91
C GLY A 249 -1.23 18.00 -15.44
N GLU A 250 -0.64 18.93 -16.22
CA GLU A 250 -1.34 20.11 -16.78
C GLU A 250 -2.55 19.74 -17.64
N ASN A 251 -2.52 18.58 -18.28
CA ASN A 251 -3.63 18.05 -19.07
C ASN A 251 -4.62 17.20 -18.26
N TYR A 252 -4.71 17.43 -16.95
CA TYR A 252 -5.56 16.63 -16.03
C TYR A 252 -7.01 16.51 -16.49
N LYS A 253 -7.57 17.53 -17.17
CA LYS A 253 -8.94 17.52 -17.66
C LYS A 253 -9.23 16.41 -18.65
N ASP A 254 -8.22 15.98 -19.41
CA ASP A 254 -8.34 14.88 -20.37
C ASP A 254 -8.21 13.52 -19.69
N LEU A 255 -7.60 13.49 -18.48
CA LEU A 255 -7.24 12.27 -17.77
C LEU A 255 -8.11 12.01 -16.52
N GLN A 256 -8.72 13.04 -15.93
CA GLN A 256 -9.45 12.93 -14.67
C GLN A 256 -10.54 11.85 -14.69
N HIS A 257 -11.30 11.76 -15.77
CA HIS A 257 -12.31 10.71 -15.92
C HIS A 257 -11.68 9.31 -16.05
N GLN A 258 -10.54 9.21 -16.74
CA GLN A 258 -9.84 7.94 -16.93
C GLN A 258 -9.29 7.38 -15.60
N TYR A 259 -8.87 8.27 -14.67
CA TYR A 259 -8.31 7.92 -13.37
C TYR A 259 -9.32 8.03 -12.21
N ASN A 260 -10.58 8.37 -12.50
CA ASN A 260 -11.65 8.38 -11.52
C ASN A 260 -12.20 6.97 -11.33
N VAL A 261 -11.76 6.27 -10.30
CA VAL A 261 -12.13 4.87 -10.03
C VAL A 261 -13.64 4.67 -10.02
N ALA A 262 -14.39 5.65 -9.50
CA ALA A 262 -15.85 5.59 -9.42
C ALA A 262 -16.55 5.38 -10.78
N GLU A 263 -15.89 5.69 -11.90
CA GLU A 263 -16.42 5.53 -13.24
C GLU A 263 -16.01 4.21 -13.93
N HIS A 264 -15.15 3.39 -13.28
CA HIS A 264 -14.49 2.23 -13.92
C HIS A 264 -14.59 0.93 -13.13
N VAL A 265 -15.54 0.83 -12.20
CA VAL A 265 -15.86 -0.43 -11.53
C VAL A 265 -16.86 -1.19 -12.39
N ASP A 266 -16.40 -2.28 -13.00
CA ASP A 266 -17.19 -3.15 -13.89
C ASP A 266 -17.19 -4.62 -13.39
N SER A 267 -17.83 -5.53 -14.12
CA SER A 267 -17.89 -6.96 -13.76
C SER A 267 -16.54 -7.69 -13.87
N ASP A 268 -15.54 -7.07 -14.53
CA ASP A 268 -14.18 -7.62 -14.59
C ASP A 268 -13.31 -7.15 -13.40
N TYR A 269 -13.84 -6.26 -12.55
CA TYR A 269 -13.10 -5.78 -11.39
C TYR A 269 -12.78 -6.94 -10.43
N PRO A 270 -11.60 -6.94 -9.76
CA PRO A 270 -11.27 -8.02 -8.82
C PRO A 270 -12.13 -7.97 -7.55
N PRO A 271 -12.36 -9.11 -6.87
CA PRO A 271 -12.95 -9.14 -5.53
C PRO A 271 -12.21 -8.20 -4.55
N CYS A 272 -12.94 -7.53 -3.66
CA CYS A 272 -12.37 -6.51 -2.75
C CYS A 272 -12.72 -6.76 -1.29
N TYR A 273 -11.71 -6.71 -0.41
CA TYR A 273 -11.88 -6.51 1.02
C TYR A 273 -11.50 -5.08 1.37
N ILE A 274 -12.47 -4.27 1.77
CA ILE A 274 -12.33 -2.84 2.05
C ILE A 274 -12.37 -2.64 3.56
N ALA A 275 -11.43 -1.89 4.14
CA ALA A 275 -11.49 -1.50 5.55
C ALA A 275 -11.36 0.02 5.72
N CYS A 276 -12.19 0.60 6.59
CA CYS A 276 -12.17 2.04 6.87
C CYS A 276 -12.85 2.37 8.20
N GLY A 277 -12.52 3.53 8.77
CA GLY A 277 -13.20 4.09 9.93
C GLY A 277 -14.28 5.09 9.53
N ARG A 278 -15.38 5.17 10.32
CA ARG A 278 -16.43 6.17 10.14
C ARG A 278 -16.00 7.57 10.61
N ASP A 279 -15.02 7.61 11.50
CA ASP A 279 -14.42 8.83 12.04
C ASP A 279 -13.16 9.30 11.26
N ASP A 280 -12.90 8.68 10.09
CA ASP A 280 -11.82 9.12 9.20
C ASP A 280 -12.11 10.54 8.66
N ALA A 281 -11.34 11.52 9.16
CA ALA A 281 -11.47 12.92 8.78
C ALA A 281 -10.64 13.31 7.55
N THR A 282 -9.78 12.40 7.06
CA THR A 282 -8.90 12.63 5.91
C THR A 282 -9.53 12.12 4.62
N VAL A 283 -9.95 10.85 4.62
CA VAL A 283 -10.71 10.23 3.53
C VAL A 283 -11.99 9.69 4.14
N GLY A 284 -13.06 10.45 4.00
CA GLY A 284 -14.35 10.07 4.59
C GLY A 284 -14.82 8.69 4.12
N ILE A 285 -15.55 7.99 4.98
CA ILE A 285 -16.11 6.65 4.70
C ILE A 285 -16.91 6.57 3.39
N ARG A 286 -17.42 7.71 2.90
CA ARG A 286 -18.19 7.82 1.66
C ARG A 286 -17.51 7.13 0.46
N ASP A 287 -16.21 7.28 0.32
CA ASP A 287 -15.46 6.66 -0.79
C ASP A 287 -15.46 5.13 -0.70
N SER A 288 -15.27 4.60 0.51
CA SER A 288 -15.34 3.15 0.76
C SER A 288 -16.75 2.59 0.57
N GLU A 289 -17.79 3.30 1.02
CA GLU A 289 -19.19 2.93 0.82
C GLU A 289 -19.58 3.00 -0.67
N LEU A 290 -19.09 4.01 -1.40
CA LEU A 290 -19.28 4.13 -2.85
C LEU A 290 -18.61 2.95 -3.58
N LEU A 291 -17.35 2.64 -3.26
CA LEU A 291 -16.67 1.50 -3.87
C LEU A 291 -17.44 0.20 -3.63
N LYS A 292 -17.86 -0.06 -2.39
CA LYS A 292 -18.68 -1.24 -2.07
C LYS A 292 -19.99 -1.28 -2.88
N THR A 293 -20.66 -0.14 -3.00
CA THR A 293 -21.92 -0.03 -3.75
C THR A 293 -21.71 -0.35 -5.24
N LEU A 294 -20.65 0.20 -5.84
CA LEU A 294 -20.32 -0.02 -7.25
C LEU A 294 -19.95 -1.50 -7.50
N LEU A 295 -19.17 -2.11 -6.61
CA LEU A 295 -18.84 -3.54 -6.70
C LEU A 295 -20.09 -4.43 -6.62
N ASP A 296 -21.02 -4.13 -5.71
CA ASP A 296 -22.27 -4.86 -5.59
C ASP A 296 -23.12 -4.72 -6.88
N GLN A 297 -23.20 -3.53 -7.46
CA GLN A 297 -23.90 -3.29 -8.72
C GLN A 297 -23.26 -4.03 -9.90
N ALA A 298 -21.92 -4.16 -9.88
CA ALA A 298 -21.17 -4.91 -10.88
C ALA A 298 -21.21 -6.44 -10.66
N GLY A 299 -21.79 -6.91 -9.55
CA GLY A 299 -21.83 -8.34 -9.18
C GLY A 299 -20.48 -8.90 -8.74
N VAL A 300 -19.56 -8.04 -8.29
CA VAL A 300 -18.22 -8.41 -7.84
C VAL A 300 -18.24 -8.68 -6.33
N PRO A 301 -17.70 -9.82 -5.84
CA PRO A 301 -17.63 -10.10 -4.42
C PRO A 301 -16.88 -9.00 -3.66
N ALA A 302 -17.49 -8.43 -2.64
CA ALA A 302 -16.85 -7.40 -1.83
C ALA A 302 -17.35 -7.40 -0.38
N VAL A 303 -16.44 -7.09 0.56
CA VAL A 303 -16.74 -6.84 1.97
C VAL A 303 -16.29 -5.42 2.32
N LEU A 304 -17.14 -4.68 3.03
CA LEU A 304 -16.79 -3.44 3.71
C LEU A 304 -16.72 -3.70 5.21
N ASP A 305 -15.52 -3.72 5.75
CA ASP A 305 -15.20 -3.81 7.17
C ASP A 305 -15.05 -2.40 7.73
N ALA A 306 -16.13 -1.85 8.27
CA ALA A 306 -16.20 -0.48 8.74
C ALA A 306 -16.39 -0.43 10.26
N ALA A 307 -15.54 0.33 10.94
CA ALA A 307 -15.61 0.58 12.37
C ALA A 307 -16.08 2.01 12.69
N ASP A 308 -16.65 2.22 13.85
CA ASP A 308 -17.06 3.55 14.28
C ASP A 308 -15.83 4.41 14.62
N HIS A 309 -14.79 3.80 15.20
CA HIS A 309 -13.57 4.45 15.63
C HIS A 309 -12.31 3.76 15.09
N ALA A 310 -11.83 4.26 13.96
CA ALA A 310 -10.56 3.91 13.35
C ALA A 310 -10.12 5.07 12.44
N ALA A 311 -9.51 6.08 13.03
CA ALA A 311 -9.06 7.28 12.31
C ALA A 311 -8.15 6.92 11.13
N HIS A 312 -8.02 7.84 10.16
CA HIS A 312 -7.15 7.65 8.99
C HIS A 312 -5.73 7.24 9.37
N GLY A 313 -5.13 6.31 8.63
CA GLY A 313 -3.77 5.85 8.90
C GLY A 313 -3.67 4.75 9.96
N PHE A 314 -4.75 4.02 10.24
CA PHE A 314 -4.74 2.94 11.25
C PHE A 314 -3.84 1.73 10.88
N GLY A 315 -3.25 1.68 9.67
CA GLY A 315 -2.31 0.62 9.27
C GLY A 315 -2.88 -0.79 9.44
N ASP A 316 -2.26 -1.60 10.30
CA ASP A 316 -2.71 -2.96 10.62
C ASP A 316 -3.93 -3.03 11.56
N GLY A 317 -4.43 -1.88 12.01
CA GLY A 317 -5.58 -1.77 12.90
C GLY A 317 -5.30 -2.03 14.38
N THR A 318 -4.07 -2.39 14.77
CA THR A 318 -3.72 -2.72 16.16
C THR A 318 -4.14 -1.62 17.14
N GLY A 319 -4.97 -1.97 18.12
CA GLY A 319 -5.48 -1.04 19.13
C GLY A 319 -6.63 -0.15 18.68
N THR A 320 -7.24 -0.43 17.54
CA THR A 320 -8.49 0.18 17.05
C THR A 320 -9.62 -0.85 16.99
N GLU A 321 -10.82 -0.43 16.65
CA GLU A 321 -11.95 -1.36 16.41
C GLU A 321 -11.75 -2.23 15.15
N LEU A 322 -10.78 -1.88 14.28
CA LEU A 322 -10.38 -2.68 13.12
C LEU A 322 -9.23 -3.66 13.42
N GLU A 323 -8.81 -3.82 14.68
CA GLU A 323 -7.84 -4.85 15.05
C GLU A 323 -8.25 -6.22 14.48
N GLY A 324 -7.29 -6.93 13.88
CA GLY A 324 -7.53 -8.22 13.22
C GLY A 324 -8.16 -8.13 11.81
N TRP A 325 -8.21 -6.94 11.20
CA TRP A 325 -8.67 -6.84 9.80
C TRP A 325 -7.78 -7.63 8.82
N PRO A 326 -6.44 -7.74 8.99
CA PRO A 326 -5.63 -8.53 8.07
C PRO A 326 -6.04 -10.00 8.03
N GLU A 327 -6.36 -10.59 9.17
CA GLU A 327 -6.84 -11.96 9.26
C GLU A 327 -8.22 -12.12 8.62
N ARG A 328 -9.13 -11.14 8.81
CA ARG A 328 -10.46 -11.16 8.17
C ARG A 328 -10.34 -11.04 6.64
N ALA A 329 -9.37 -10.25 6.16
CA ALA A 329 -9.07 -10.13 4.74
C ALA A 329 -8.57 -11.46 4.14
N LEU A 330 -7.73 -12.22 4.87
CA LEU A 330 -7.30 -13.54 4.44
C LEU A 330 -8.46 -14.56 4.41
N VAL A 331 -9.37 -14.50 5.37
CA VAL A 331 -10.59 -15.35 5.34
C VAL A 331 -11.43 -15.04 4.10
N PHE A 332 -11.62 -13.75 3.77
CA PHE A 332 -12.32 -13.35 2.56
C PHE A 332 -11.61 -13.85 1.29
N LEU A 333 -10.29 -13.69 1.23
CA LEU A 333 -9.46 -14.19 0.13
C LEU A 333 -9.64 -15.69 -0.08
N GLU A 334 -9.55 -16.49 0.97
CA GLU A 334 -9.67 -17.95 0.90
C GLU A 334 -11.07 -18.40 0.46
N GLN A 335 -12.12 -17.68 0.85
CA GLN A 335 -13.50 -17.97 0.44
C GLN A 335 -13.72 -17.74 -1.05
N ASN A 336 -13.13 -16.67 -1.61
CA ASN A 336 -13.31 -16.32 -3.01
C ASN A 336 -12.35 -17.07 -3.95
N ASN A 337 -11.17 -17.47 -3.48
CA ASN A 337 -10.21 -18.24 -4.29
C ASN A 337 -10.68 -19.68 -4.55
N ARG A 338 -11.53 -20.27 -3.69
CA ARG A 338 -12.08 -21.63 -3.83
C ARG A 338 -13.22 -21.75 -4.84
N SER A 339 -13.77 -20.64 -5.30
CA SER A 339 -14.96 -20.64 -6.18
C SER A 339 -14.61 -20.68 -7.68
N GLU A 340 -13.34 -20.63 -8.06
CA GLU A 340 -12.89 -20.67 -9.46
C GLU A 340 -12.32 -22.04 -9.91
N PHE A 341 -12.44 -23.12 -9.08
CA PHE A 341 -12.00 -24.47 -9.43
C PHE A 341 -13.16 -25.47 -9.47
#